data_8495a0e9d0f937ae7ce7e3042ac8207b
#
_entry.id   8495a0e9d0f937ae7ce7e3042ac8207b
#
_cell.length_a   1.000
_cell.length_b   1.000
_cell.length_c   1.000
_cell.angle_alpha   90.00
_cell.angle_beta   90.00
_cell.angle_gamma   90.00
#
_symmetry.space_group_name_H-M   'P 1'
#
loop_
_entity.id
_entity.type
_entity.pdbx_description
1 polymer ?
#
loop_
_entity_poly.entity_id
_entity_poly.type
_entity_poly.pdbx_seq_one_letter_code
_entity_poly.pdbx_strand_id
1 'polypeptide(L)'
;MTVTFIAVLYIVFGEFTLIAWGSTENFNKPLITSSLPEQSVITYIVKILFSFNLFFSYPLVIHPANLVVESWFFSNWEKSRKRQMCKNLSRGIIVALSCVVALAVYDKLDRFLSITGALTCIPVAFLIPAGLHYGAIAKPNEDKTAKIIDLSIIIGGSLVLVYCTVSACLTFNDE
;
A
#
# COMPACT_ATOMS: atom_id res chain seq x y z
N MET A 1 10.77 -4.59 19.83
CA MET A 1 9.79 -5.54 20.36
C MET A 1 8.47 -5.54 19.60
N THR A 2 7.82 -4.41 19.36
CA THR A 2 6.50 -4.35 18.67
C THR A 2 6.53 -4.93 17.24
N VAL A 3 7.53 -4.60 16.46
CA VAL A 3 7.66 -5.09 15.07
C VAL A 3 7.88 -6.60 15.02
N THR A 4 8.70 -7.13 15.92
CA THR A 4 8.95 -8.58 16.04
C THR A 4 7.67 -9.33 16.42
N PHE A 5 6.89 -8.77 17.36
CA PHE A 5 5.61 -9.36 17.75
C PHE A 5 4.61 -9.40 16.58
N ILE A 6 4.51 -8.30 15.84
CA ILE A 6 3.65 -8.21 14.66
C ILE A 6 4.09 -9.22 13.59
N ALA A 7 5.40 -9.34 13.33
CA ALA A 7 5.93 -10.29 12.35
C ALA A 7 5.61 -11.75 12.74
N VAL A 8 5.80 -12.11 14.02
CA VAL A 8 5.42 -13.45 14.52
C VAL A 8 3.93 -13.70 14.35
N LEU A 9 3.09 -12.71 14.65
CA LEU A 9 1.63 -12.81 14.51
C LEU A 9 1.22 -13.06 13.05
N TYR A 10 1.84 -12.38 12.08
CA TYR A 10 1.61 -12.62 10.66
C TYR A 10 2.04 -14.02 10.22
N ILE A 11 3.21 -14.50 10.67
CA ILE A 11 3.69 -15.84 10.35
C ILE A 11 2.73 -16.89 10.90
N VAL A 12 2.37 -16.80 12.19
CA VAL A 12 1.43 -17.75 12.82
C VAL A 12 0.08 -17.74 12.12
N PHE A 13 -0.45 -16.57 11.76
CA PHE A 13 -1.71 -16.47 11.03
C PHE A 13 -1.60 -17.08 9.63
N GLY A 14 -0.49 -16.85 8.92
CA GLY A 14 -0.24 -17.42 7.59
C GLY A 14 -0.17 -18.95 7.64
N GLU A 15 0.60 -19.51 8.57
CA GLU A 15 0.71 -20.97 8.76
C GLU A 15 -0.63 -21.60 9.15
N PHE A 16 -1.36 -20.97 10.08
CA PHE A 16 -2.68 -21.46 10.48
C PHE A 16 -3.65 -21.48 9.30
N THR A 17 -3.62 -20.43 8.47
CA THR A 17 -4.46 -20.35 7.28
C THR A 17 -4.08 -21.41 6.25
N LEU A 18 -2.79 -21.66 6.05
CA LEU A 18 -2.27 -22.69 5.15
C LEU A 18 -2.72 -24.10 5.61
N ILE A 19 -2.65 -24.40 6.91
CA ILE A 19 -3.09 -25.66 7.47
C ILE A 19 -4.60 -25.84 7.31
N ALA A 20 -5.38 -24.76 7.52
CA ALA A 20 -6.84 -24.81 7.45
C ALA A 20 -7.37 -24.98 6.02
N TRP A 21 -6.72 -24.39 5.01
CA TRP A 21 -7.22 -24.36 3.63
C TRP A 21 -6.23 -24.85 2.57
N GLY A 22 -4.99 -25.16 2.91
CA GLY A 22 -3.87 -25.37 2.00
C GLY A 22 -3.98 -26.48 0.97
N SER A 23 -5.05 -27.26 0.96
CA SER A 23 -5.30 -28.31 -0.02
C SER A 23 -6.56 -28.12 -0.87
N THR A 24 -7.27 -27.01 -0.71
CA THR A 24 -8.53 -26.73 -1.44
C THR A 24 -8.31 -25.74 -2.58
N GLU A 25 -8.82 -26.06 -3.77
CA GLU A 25 -8.81 -25.19 -4.97
C GLU A 25 -9.45 -23.82 -4.76
N ASN A 26 -10.19 -23.64 -3.67
CA ASN A 26 -10.86 -22.40 -3.29
C ASN A 26 -9.92 -21.32 -2.74
N PHE A 27 -8.61 -21.58 -2.60
CA PHE A 27 -7.63 -20.63 -2.06
C PHE A 27 -7.09 -19.63 -3.10
N ASN A 28 -7.59 -19.66 -4.31
CA ASN A 28 -7.16 -18.72 -5.38
C ASN A 28 -7.75 -17.32 -5.28
N LYS A 29 -8.48 -17.00 -4.20
CA LYS A 29 -9.04 -15.66 -4.01
C LYS A 29 -8.09 -14.79 -3.18
N PRO A 30 -7.84 -13.54 -3.58
CA PRO A 30 -6.88 -12.63 -2.91
C PRO A 30 -7.31 -12.25 -1.48
N LEU A 31 -8.59 -12.43 -1.13
CA LEU A 31 -9.12 -12.12 0.20
C LEU A 31 -9.67 -13.40 0.87
N ILE A 32 -9.12 -13.73 2.03
CA ILE A 32 -9.60 -14.87 2.85
C ILE A 32 -11.09 -14.76 3.15
N THR A 33 -11.59 -13.53 3.39
CA THR A 33 -13.02 -13.28 3.65
C THR A 33 -13.93 -13.65 2.49
N SER A 34 -13.43 -13.70 1.25
CA SER A 34 -14.18 -14.14 0.07
C SER A 34 -14.18 -15.66 -0.13
N SER A 35 -13.28 -16.37 0.55
CA SER A 35 -13.19 -17.84 0.53
C SER A 35 -14.00 -18.51 1.63
N LEU A 36 -14.60 -17.74 2.55
CA LEU A 36 -15.45 -18.28 3.61
C LEU A 36 -16.78 -18.79 3.04
N PRO A 37 -17.32 -19.91 3.57
CA PRO A 37 -18.58 -20.48 3.13
C PRO A 37 -19.75 -19.50 3.29
N GLU A 38 -20.49 -19.25 2.21
CA GLU A 38 -21.54 -18.21 2.16
C GLU A 38 -22.75 -18.50 3.03
N GLN A 39 -22.97 -19.76 3.42
CA GLN A 39 -24.16 -20.18 4.18
C GLN A 39 -24.04 -20.04 5.70
N SER A 40 -22.89 -19.57 6.22
CA SER A 40 -22.68 -19.43 7.67
C SER A 40 -23.05 -18.05 8.18
N VAL A 41 -23.86 -17.98 9.25
CA VAL A 41 -24.17 -16.71 9.94
C VAL A 41 -22.89 -16.01 10.42
N ILE A 42 -21.87 -16.77 10.84
CA ILE A 42 -20.58 -16.24 11.26
C ILE A 42 -19.90 -15.51 10.11
N THR A 43 -19.96 -16.03 8.90
CA THR A 43 -19.41 -15.39 7.69
C THR A 43 -20.04 -14.03 7.43
N TYR A 44 -21.35 -13.91 7.56
CA TYR A 44 -22.04 -12.62 7.42
C TYR A 44 -21.59 -11.61 8.48
N ILE A 45 -21.48 -12.02 9.74
CA ILE A 45 -21.01 -11.15 10.83
C ILE A 45 -19.58 -10.68 10.54
N VAL A 46 -18.68 -11.57 10.15
CA VAL A 46 -17.28 -11.22 9.81
C VAL A 46 -17.22 -10.23 8.64
N LYS A 47 -17.98 -10.49 7.57
CA LYS A 47 -18.04 -9.58 6.40
C LYS A 47 -18.57 -8.20 6.78
N ILE A 48 -19.58 -8.11 7.61
CA ILE A 48 -20.14 -6.83 8.09
C ILE A 48 -19.11 -6.09 8.95
N LEU A 49 -18.49 -6.75 9.93
CA LEU A 49 -17.47 -6.13 10.79
C LEU A 49 -16.26 -5.66 9.97
N PHE A 50 -15.84 -6.44 8.99
CA PHE A 50 -14.77 -6.05 8.08
C PHE A 50 -15.13 -4.82 7.24
N SER A 51 -16.36 -4.76 6.73
CA SER A 51 -16.87 -3.60 5.99
C SER A 51 -16.91 -2.33 6.86
N PHE A 52 -17.33 -2.45 8.12
CA PHE A 52 -17.27 -1.34 9.08
C PHE A 52 -15.85 -0.88 9.34
N ASN A 53 -14.91 -1.82 9.53
CA ASN A 53 -13.51 -1.49 9.71
C ASN A 53 -12.95 -0.70 8.51
N LEU A 54 -13.22 -1.15 7.29
CA LEU A 54 -12.81 -0.44 6.07
C LEU A 54 -13.45 0.95 5.97
N PHE A 55 -14.73 1.06 6.27
CA PHE A 55 -15.46 2.33 6.23
C PHE A 55 -14.85 3.39 7.15
N PHE A 56 -14.48 3.02 8.38
CA PHE A 56 -13.86 3.94 9.32
C PHE A 56 -12.37 4.17 9.04
N SER A 57 -11.67 3.21 8.47
CA SER A 57 -10.24 3.33 8.13
C SER A 57 -10.01 4.22 6.90
N TYR A 58 -10.94 4.22 5.94
CA TYR A 58 -10.80 4.96 4.69
C TYR A 58 -10.54 6.46 4.86
N PRO A 59 -11.29 7.21 5.71
CA PRO A 59 -11.01 8.62 5.95
C PRO A 59 -9.63 8.90 6.54
N LEU A 60 -9.11 8.00 7.38
CA LEU A 60 -7.79 8.13 7.99
C LEU A 60 -6.68 7.98 6.95
N VAL A 61 -6.83 7.04 6.00
CA VAL A 61 -5.86 6.79 4.94
C VAL A 61 -5.87 7.90 3.88
N ILE A 62 -7.05 8.41 3.50
CA ILE A 62 -7.17 9.43 2.45
C ILE A 62 -6.82 10.84 2.94
N HIS A 63 -6.86 11.08 4.25
CA HIS A 63 -6.59 12.40 4.82
C HIS A 63 -5.19 12.95 4.47
N PRO A 64 -4.08 12.23 4.64
CA PRO A 64 -2.76 12.73 4.25
C PRO A 64 -2.63 12.98 2.75
N ALA A 65 -3.25 12.16 1.91
CA ALA A 65 -3.27 12.37 0.46
C ALA A 65 -3.97 13.69 0.09
N ASN A 66 -5.12 13.98 0.72
CA ASN A 66 -5.83 15.25 0.54
C ASN A 66 -4.97 16.44 0.98
N LEU A 67 -4.22 16.34 2.09
CA LEU A 67 -3.33 17.42 2.55
C LEU A 67 -2.21 17.70 1.53
N VAL A 68 -1.62 16.68 0.95
CA VAL A 68 -0.57 16.84 -0.08
C VAL A 68 -1.15 17.54 -1.31
N VAL A 69 -2.28 17.08 -1.84
CA VAL A 69 -2.93 17.71 -2.98
C VAL A 69 -3.31 19.17 -2.67
N GLU A 70 -3.87 19.42 -1.49
CA GLU A 70 -4.20 20.79 -1.07
C GLU A 70 -2.99 21.70 -0.94
N SER A 71 -1.86 21.19 -0.48
CA SER A 71 -0.62 21.95 -0.37
C SER A 71 -0.06 22.32 -1.74
N TRP A 72 -0.21 21.46 -2.74
CA TRP A 72 0.29 21.72 -4.08
C TRP A 72 -0.59 22.72 -4.85
N PHE A 73 -1.91 22.55 -4.81
CA PHE A 73 -2.83 23.34 -5.63
C PHE A 73 -3.31 24.62 -4.97
N PHE A 74 -3.40 24.67 -3.63
CA PHE A 74 -4.04 25.77 -2.91
C PHE A 74 -3.09 26.51 -1.95
N SER A 75 -1.78 26.27 -2.00
CA SER A 75 -0.79 26.93 -1.15
C SER A 75 -0.84 28.45 -1.26
N ASN A 76 -0.89 28.97 -2.48
CA ASN A 76 -0.78 30.41 -2.80
C ASN A 76 -2.14 31.16 -2.86
N TRP A 77 -3.25 30.47 -2.55
CA TRP A 77 -4.56 31.11 -2.61
C TRP A 77 -4.92 31.79 -1.29
N GLU A 78 -5.48 32.99 -1.35
CA GLU A 78 -5.98 33.70 -0.17
C GLU A 78 -7.14 32.93 0.51
N LYS A 79 -7.26 33.08 1.82
CA LYS A 79 -8.32 32.44 2.62
C LYS A 79 -9.68 33.02 2.24
N SER A 80 -10.41 32.38 1.31
CA SER A 80 -11.73 32.77 0.84
C SER A 80 -12.71 31.59 0.90
N ARG A 81 -14.03 31.87 0.93
CA ARG A 81 -15.07 30.84 0.78
C ARG A 81 -14.91 30.02 -0.50
N LYS A 82 -14.51 30.67 -1.60
CA LYS A 82 -14.21 30.00 -2.88
C LYS A 82 -13.11 28.95 -2.73
N ARG A 83 -12.03 29.26 -2.00
CA ARG A 83 -10.95 28.31 -1.70
C ARG A 83 -11.47 27.08 -0.95
N GLN A 84 -12.34 27.23 0.04
CA GLN A 84 -12.94 26.12 0.77
C GLN A 84 -13.82 25.24 -0.13
N MET A 85 -14.62 25.84 -0.99
CA MET A 85 -15.42 25.07 -1.95
C MET A 85 -14.57 24.29 -2.92
N CYS A 86 -13.50 24.87 -3.47
CA CYS A 86 -12.55 24.17 -4.34
C CYS A 86 -11.83 23.03 -3.64
N LYS A 87 -11.46 23.19 -2.37
CA LYS A 87 -10.88 22.11 -1.57
C LYS A 87 -11.85 20.96 -1.36
N ASN A 88 -13.10 21.24 -1.01
CA ASN A 88 -14.12 20.21 -0.84
C ASN A 88 -14.42 19.49 -2.18
N LEU A 89 -14.43 20.22 -3.28
CA LEU A 89 -14.59 19.65 -4.62
C LEU A 89 -13.40 18.73 -4.97
N SER A 90 -12.17 19.17 -4.70
CA SER A 90 -10.95 18.37 -4.90
C SER A 90 -11.00 17.06 -4.11
N ARG A 91 -11.41 17.11 -2.84
CA ARG A 91 -11.61 15.91 -2.00
C ARG A 91 -12.66 14.97 -2.60
N GLY A 92 -13.79 15.51 -3.06
CA GLY A 92 -14.84 14.75 -3.73
C GLY A 92 -14.34 14.06 -4.99
N ILE A 93 -13.53 14.76 -5.81
CA ILE A 93 -12.92 14.20 -7.01
C ILE A 93 -11.95 13.05 -6.66
N ILE A 94 -11.11 13.21 -5.63
CA ILE A 94 -10.19 12.15 -5.19
C ILE A 94 -10.96 10.90 -4.74
N VAL A 95 -12.04 11.07 -3.99
CA VAL A 95 -12.90 9.96 -3.57
C VAL A 95 -13.56 9.30 -4.78
N ALA A 96 -14.10 10.07 -5.72
CA ALA A 96 -14.71 9.53 -6.93
C ALA A 96 -13.69 8.76 -7.78
N LEU A 97 -12.49 9.29 -7.97
CA LEU A 97 -11.41 8.60 -8.68
C LEU A 97 -11.01 7.30 -7.98
N SER A 98 -10.90 7.27 -6.65
CA SER A 98 -10.60 6.04 -5.92
C SER A 98 -11.68 4.99 -6.08
N CYS A 99 -12.96 5.37 -6.12
CA CYS A 99 -14.07 4.46 -6.41
C CYS A 99 -14.01 3.89 -7.84
N VAL A 100 -13.72 4.73 -8.84
CA VAL A 100 -13.58 4.29 -10.24
C VAL A 100 -12.42 3.30 -10.37
N VAL A 101 -11.26 3.58 -9.76
CA VAL A 101 -10.12 2.66 -9.75
C VAL A 101 -10.48 1.35 -9.05
N ALA A 102 -11.16 1.40 -7.92
CA ALA A 102 -11.59 0.20 -7.19
C ALA A 102 -12.51 -0.69 -8.02
N LEU A 103 -13.45 -0.10 -8.78
CA LEU A 103 -14.33 -0.83 -9.69
C LEU A 103 -13.58 -1.43 -10.88
N ALA A 104 -12.62 -0.68 -11.45
CA ALA A 104 -11.85 -1.15 -12.60
C ALA A 104 -10.89 -2.30 -12.27
N VAL A 105 -10.46 -2.40 -11.00
CA VAL A 105 -9.44 -3.35 -10.53
C VAL A 105 -10.06 -4.48 -9.70
N TYR A 106 -11.37 -4.50 -9.55
CA TYR A 106 -12.09 -5.46 -8.70
C TYR A 106 -11.67 -6.92 -8.92
N ASP A 107 -11.57 -7.36 -10.17
CA ASP A 107 -11.23 -8.75 -10.52
C ASP A 107 -9.71 -9.04 -10.47
N LYS A 108 -8.86 -7.98 -10.44
CA LYS A 108 -7.39 -8.08 -10.49
C LYS A 108 -6.73 -7.43 -9.28
N LEU A 109 -7.38 -7.50 -8.12
CA LEU A 109 -6.96 -6.79 -6.89
C LEU A 109 -5.57 -7.19 -6.42
N ASP A 110 -5.22 -8.47 -6.47
CA ASP A 110 -3.90 -8.99 -6.08
C ASP A 110 -2.77 -8.43 -6.95
N ARG A 111 -3.01 -8.34 -8.25
CA ARG A 111 -2.06 -7.76 -9.22
C ARG A 111 -1.88 -6.26 -8.99
N PHE A 112 -2.97 -5.56 -8.76
CA PHE A 112 -2.92 -4.14 -8.43
C PHE A 112 -2.15 -3.88 -7.13
N LEU A 113 -2.38 -4.69 -6.10
CA LEU A 113 -1.63 -4.61 -4.84
C LEU A 113 -0.14 -4.89 -5.05
N SER A 114 0.21 -5.85 -5.90
CA SER A 114 1.60 -6.17 -6.24
C SER A 114 2.31 -5.01 -6.93
N ILE A 115 1.67 -4.38 -7.92
CA ILE A 115 2.23 -3.20 -8.62
C ILE A 115 2.36 -2.02 -7.65
N THR A 116 1.31 -1.73 -6.90
CA THR A 116 1.30 -0.62 -5.93
C THR A 116 2.34 -0.84 -4.83
N GLY A 117 2.47 -2.07 -4.33
CA GLY A 117 3.48 -2.45 -3.36
C GLY A 117 4.89 -2.26 -3.89
N ALA A 118 5.19 -2.75 -5.10
CA ALA A 118 6.49 -2.56 -5.73
C ALA A 118 6.84 -1.08 -5.89
N LEU A 119 5.94 -0.28 -6.45
CA LEU A 119 6.18 1.14 -6.73
C LEU A 119 6.22 2.03 -5.47
N THR A 120 5.57 1.63 -4.38
CA THR A 120 5.46 2.48 -3.19
C THR A 120 6.30 1.97 -2.03
N CYS A 121 6.22 0.67 -1.70
CA CYS A 121 6.88 0.13 -0.52
C CYS A 121 8.39 0.07 -0.68
N ILE A 122 8.90 -0.32 -1.85
CA ILE A 122 10.35 -0.43 -2.08
C ILE A 122 11.04 0.93 -1.99
N PRO A 123 10.58 1.99 -2.68
CA PRO A 123 11.19 3.32 -2.52
C PRO A 123 11.13 3.85 -1.08
N VAL A 124 9.98 3.72 -0.42
CA VAL A 124 9.79 4.25 0.94
C VAL A 124 10.60 3.48 1.98
N ALA A 125 10.72 2.16 1.84
CA ALA A 125 11.43 1.34 2.80
C ALA A 125 12.96 1.34 2.63
N PHE A 126 13.45 1.45 1.39
CA PHE A 126 14.87 1.27 1.08
C PHE A 126 15.52 2.50 0.44
N LEU A 127 14.94 3.04 -0.65
CA LEU A 127 15.60 4.09 -1.43
C LEU A 127 15.63 5.43 -0.69
N ILE A 128 14.51 5.83 -0.09
CA ILE A 128 14.43 7.12 0.62
C ILE A 128 15.31 7.12 1.87
N PRO A 129 15.26 6.13 2.79
CA PRO A 129 16.12 6.12 3.96
C PRO A 129 17.61 6.05 3.61
N ALA A 130 18.00 5.19 2.65
CA ALA A 130 19.39 5.09 2.23
C ALA A 130 19.89 6.37 1.56
N GLY A 131 19.05 7.02 0.71
CA GLY A 131 19.38 8.30 0.09
C GLY A 131 19.52 9.44 1.09
N LEU A 132 18.65 9.50 2.09
CA LEU A 132 18.75 10.49 3.18
C LEU A 132 20.00 10.26 4.05
N HIS A 133 20.27 9.00 4.42
CA HIS A 133 21.47 8.66 5.19
C HIS A 133 22.76 8.98 4.42
N TYR A 134 22.81 8.62 3.14
CA TYR A 134 23.93 8.97 2.26
C TYR A 134 24.16 10.48 2.18
N GLY A 135 23.11 11.26 1.96
CA GLY A 135 23.22 12.72 1.83
C GLY A 135 23.53 13.45 3.12
N ALA A 136 22.92 13.02 4.23
CA ALA A 136 22.99 13.72 5.51
C ALA A 136 24.18 13.28 6.39
N ILE A 137 24.61 12.03 6.31
CA ILE A 137 25.58 11.43 7.23
C ILE A 137 26.83 10.94 6.51
N ALA A 138 26.69 10.07 5.53
CA ALA A 138 27.82 9.40 4.89
C ALA A 138 28.68 10.35 4.04
N LYS A 139 28.06 11.25 3.30
CA LYS A 139 28.75 12.21 2.44
C LYS A 139 29.52 13.29 3.22
N PRO A 140 28.92 13.97 4.24
CA PRO A 140 29.62 14.98 5.04
C PRO A 140 30.77 14.41 5.86
N ASN A 141 30.61 13.21 6.45
CA ASN A 141 31.59 12.58 7.33
C ASN A 141 32.70 11.83 6.59
N GLU A 142 32.66 11.78 5.25
CA GLU A 142 33.60 10.99 4.42
C GLU A 142 33.74 9.52 4.78
N ASP A 143 32.74 8.96 5.47
CA ASP A 143 32.75 7.57 5.89
C ASP A 143 32.55 6.63 4.69
N LYS A 144 33.63 6.00 4.25
CA LYS A 144 33.65 5.13 3.07
C LYS A 144 32.76 3.91 3.24
N THR A 145 32.71 3.36 4.46
CA THR A 145 31.91 2.16 4.75
C THR A 145 30.42 2.47 4.67
N ALA A 146 29.99 3.58 5.29
CA ALA A 146 28.58 4.03 5.22
C ALA A 146 28.16 4.33 3.77
N LYS A 147 29.02 4.99 2.98
CA LYS A 147 28.75 5.28 1.55
C LYS A 147 28.55 3.99 0.73
N ILE A 148 29.39 2.96 0.95
CA ILE A 148 29.28 1.69 0.23
C ILE A 148 27.98 0.96 0.61
N ILE A 149 27.64 0.95 1.89
CA ILE A 149 26.39 0.30 2.37
C ILE A 149 25.18 1.01 1.77
N ASP A 150 25.10 2.33 1.87
CA ASP A 150 23.97 3.09 1.35
C ASP A 150 23.82 2.93 -0.17
N LEU A 151 24.94 2.99 -0.89
CA LEU A 151 24.95 2.79 -2.35
C LEU A 151 24.51 1.37 -2.73
N SER A 152 24.93 0.36 -1.97
CA SER A 152 24.50 -1.04 -2.16
C SER A 152 23.00 -1.20 -1.98
N ILE A 153 22.43 -0.55 -0.96
CA ILE A 153 20.98 -0.58 -0.69
C ILE A 153 20.21 0.14 -1.81
N ILE A 154 20.71 1.28 -2.29
CA ILE A 154 20.09 2.03 -3.38
C ILE A 154 20.10 1.22 -4.68
N ILE A 155 21.23 0.65 -5.04
CA ILE A 155 21.36 -0.17 -6.26
C ILE A 155 20.50 -1.43 -6.14
N GLY A 156 20.62 -2.18 -5.05
CA GLY A 156 19.86 -3.40 -4.81
C GLY A 156 18.36 -3.13 -4.76
N GLY A 157 17.93 -2.09 -4.04
CA GLY A 157 16.53 -1.67 -3.98
C GLY A 157 15.98 -1.24 -5.34
N SER A 158 16.78 -0.54 -6.16
CA SER A 158 16.38 -0.15 -7.52
C SER A 158 16.22 -1.37 -8.44
N LEU A 159 17.12 -2.35 -8.36
CA LEU A 159 17.02 -3.60 -9.14
C LEU A 159 15.76 -4.39 -8.74
N VAL A 160 15.50 -4.53 -7.44
CA VAL A 160 14.30 -5.21 -6.94
C VAL A 160 13.04 -4.47 -7.37
N LEU A 161 13.03 -3.14 -7.32
CA LEU A 161 11.90 -2.33 -7.78
C LEU A 161 11.59 -2.59 -9.25
N VAL A 162 12.60 -2.55 -10.11
CA VAL A 162 12.43 -2.80 -11.56
C VAL A 162 11.94 -4.23 -11.79
N TYR A 163 12.58 -5.21 -11.16
CA TYR A 163 12.19 -6.61 -11.30
C TYR A 163 10.74 -6.87 -10.87
N CYS A 164 10.36 -6.43 -9.67
CA CYS A 164 9.00 -6.60 -9.16
C CYS A 164 7.95 -5.86 -9.99
N THR A 165 8.27 -4.65 -10.47
CA THR A 165 7.34 -3.88 -11.31
C THR A 165 7.15 -4.55 -12.67
N VAL A 166 8.23 -4.98 -13.32
CA VAL A 166 8.16 -5.68 -14.61
C VAL A 166 7.42 -7.00 -14.47
N SER A 167 7.75 -7.81 -13.46
CA SER A 167 7.07 -9.07 -13.18
C SER A 167 5.56 -8.88 -12.95
N ALA A 168 5.19 -7.89 -12.14
CA ALA A 168 3.79 -7.58 -11.87
C ALA A 168 3.03 -7.08 -13.12
N CYS A 169 3.68 -6.27 -13.98
CA CYS A 169 3.10 -5.81 -15.24
C CYS A 169 2.93 -6.95 -16.26
N LEU A 170 3.90 -7.87 -16.37
CA LEU A 170 3.77 -9.02 -17.24
C LEU A 170 2.61 -9.92 -16.82
N THR A 171 2.54 -10.24 -15.53
CA THR A 171 1.45 -11.07 -14.98
C THR A 171 0.07 -10.37 -15.12
N PHE A 172 0.04 -9.02 -15.16
CA PHE A 172 -1.21 -8.29 -15.37
C PHE A 172 -1.79 -8.46 -16.78
N ASN A 173 -0.94 -8.75 -17.77
CA ASN A 173 -1.31 -8.81 -19.19
C ASN A 173 -1.55 -10.25 -19.68
N ASP A 174 -1.25 -11.29 -18.89
CA ASP A 174 -1.31 -12.73 -19.27
C ASP A 174 -2.74 -13.32 -19.26
N GLU A 175 -3.78 -12.52 -19.33
CA GLU A 175 -5.17 -12.85 -19.62
C GLU A 175 -5.73 -11.84 -20.66
#